data_1abf6c5ecfccad4682c926a6defea0d2
#
_entry.id   1abf6c5ecfccad4682c926a6defea0d2
#
_cell.length_a   1.000
_cell.length_b   1.000
_cell.length_c   1.000
_cell.angle_alpha   90.00
_cell.angle_beta   90.00
_cell.angle_gamma   90.00
#
_symmetry.space_group_name_H-M   'P 1'
#
loop_
_entity.id
_entity.type
_entity.pdbx_description
1 polymer ?
#
loop_
_entity_poly.entity_id
_entity_poly.type
_entity_poly.pdbx_seq_one_letter_code
_entity_poly.pdbx_strand_id
1 'polypeptide(L)'
;MEEKQTMTQAQLEAALSRRRGSITLFKILTYGSGLAAVLLLAAGLVPVALICLVLAFVFGYRLSKNTAALKTLLSGNIVSGVLREVFEDVEYEPFGRIPDGTVRGAGMVFPFAYDSIRGSDPIKAVYRGLRLELGDVELYAADSYYDEELQQWKQSEKRVFKGQWLVCDFDRPLPGEVRLSENARVLRRQHKGDCVETESAAFNAHFLVTAE
;
A
#
# COMPACT_ATOMS: atom_id res chain seq x y z
N MET A 1 -5.12 -10.55 -27.10
CA MET A 1 -5.35 -11.46 -25.94
C MET A 1 -4.09 -12.28 -25.81
N GLU A 2 -3.12 -11.83 -25.02
CA GLU A 2 -1.91 -12.62 -24.72
C GLU A 2 -2.27 -13.63 -23.63
N GLU A 3 -2.26 -14.89 -24.03
CA GLU A 3 -2.39 -16.06 -23.16
C GLU A 3 -1.21 -16.02 -22.16
N LYS A 4 -1.44 -15.50 -20.94
CA LYS A 4 -0.46 -15.56 -19.85
C LYS A 4 -0.25 -17.05 -19.53
N GLN A 5 0.79 -17.65 -20.12
CA GLN A 5 1.22 -19.02 -19.82
C GLN A 5 1.46 -19.14 -18.31
N THR A 6 0.63 -19.91 -17.64
CA THR A 6 0.83 -20.30 -16.26
C THR A 6 2.11 -21.15 -16.16
N MET A 7 3.13 -20.60 -15.51
CA MET A 7 4.40 -21.34 -15.31
C MET A 7 4.13 -22.54 -14.40
N THR A 8 4.73 -23.68 -14.75
CA THR A 8 4.69 -24.86 -13.88
C THR A 8 5.37 -24.55 -12.53
N GLN A 9 4.90 -25.14 -11.42
CA GLN A 9 5.44 -24.89 -10.07
C GLN A 9 6.97 -25.02 -10.01
N ALA A 10 7.55 -26.04 -10.62
CA ALA A 10 9.00 -26.24 -10.67
C ALA A 10 9.74 -25.11 -11.41
N GLN A 11 9.16 -24.59 -12.48
CA GLN A 11 9.72 -23.44 -13.23
C GLN A 11 9.65 -22.17 -12.41
N LEU A 12 8.57 -21.97 -11.66
CA LEU A 12 8.39 -20.83 -10.77
C LEU A 12 9.40 -20.86 -9.62
N GLU A 13 9.56 -22.02 -8.95
CA GLU A 13 10.56 -22.20 -7.87
C GLU A 13 11.99 -21.95 -8.35
N ALA A 14 12.36 -22.47 -9.53
CA ALA A 14 13.67 -22.22 -10.12
C ALA A 14 13.88 -20.74 -10.46
N ALA A 15 12.88 -20.05 -11.00
CA ALA A 15 12.94 -18.62 -11.28
C ALA A 15 13.05 -17.79 -10.00
N LEU A 16 12.34 -18.16 -8.95
CA LEU A 16 12.36 -17.49 -7.65
C LEU A 16 13.70 -17.66 -6.95
N SER A 17 14.27 -18.88 -6.91
CA SER A 17 15.56 -19.15 -6.27
C SER A 17 16.70 -18.39 -6.95
N ARG A 18 16.73 -18.38 -8.30
CA ARG A 18 17.72 -17.63 -9.08
C ARG A 18 17.62 -16.12 -8.83
N ARG A 19 16.39 -15.56 -8.75
CA ARG A 19 16.19 -14.13 -8.51
C ARG A 19 16.49 -13.73 -7.06
N ARG A 20 16.16 -14.59 -6.08
CA ARG A 20 16.55 -14.36 -4.68
C ARG A 20 18.05 -14.28 -4.50
N GLY A 21 18.81 -15.19 -5.12
CA GLY A 21 20.28 -15.14 -5.12
C GLY A 21 20.83 -13.84 -5.70
N SER A 22 20.33 -13.41 -6.87
CA SER A 22 20.69 -12.11 -7.46
C SER A 22 20.39 -10.93 -6.54
N ILE A 23 19.22 -10.87 -5.94
CA ILE A 23 18.82 -9.79 -5.03
C ILE A 23 19.75 -9.71 -3.82
N THR A 24 20.08 -10.85 -3.20
CA THR A 24 21.01 -10.89 -2.06
C THR A 24 22.39 -10.41 -2.46
N LEU A 25 22.91 -10.85 -3.59
CA LEU A 25 24.19 -10.41 -4.12
C LEU A 25 24.23 -8.90 -4.40
N PHE A 26 23.22 -8.37 -5.08
CA PHE A 26 23.13 -6.92 -5.34
C PHE A 26 22.94 -6.10 -4.06
N LYS A 27 22.25 -6.61 -3.03
CA LYS A 27 22.20 -5.95 -1.71
C LYS A 27 23.60 -5.85 -1.10
N ILE A 28 24.34 -6.93 -1.04
CA ILE A 28 25.70 -6.96 -0.48
C ILE A 28 26.61 -5.99 -1.25
N LEU A 29 26.56 -6.01 -2.58
CA LEU A 29 27.35 -5.11 -3.42
C LEU A 29 26.99 -3.61 -3.22
N THR A 30 25.71 -3.32 -3.11
CA THR A 30 25.24 -1.93 -2.90
C THR A 30 25.69 -1.39 -1.54
N TYR A 31 25.43 -2.15 -0.45
CA TYR A 31 25.82 -1.72 0.89
C TYR A 31 27.34 -1.74 1.07
N GLY A 32 28.03 -2.75 0.52
CA GLY A 32 29.50 -2.86 0.59
C GLY A 32 30.18 -1.70 -0.15
N SER A 33 29.74 -1.37 -1.36
CA SER A 33 30.30 -0.23 -2.10
C SER A 33 29.99 1.12 -1.46
N GLY A 34 28.80 1.28 -0.87
CA GLY A 34 28.44 2.48 -0.11
C GLY A 34 29.31 2.66 1.13
N LEU A 35 29.51 1.60 1.92
CA LEU A 35 30.39 1.63 3.09
C LEU A 35 31.84 1.92 2.71
N ALA A 36 32.34 1.27 1.65
CA ALA A 36 33.68 1.52 1.13
C ALA A 36 33.87 2.97 0.69
N ALA A 37 32.87 3.57 0.04
CA ALA A 37 32.91 4.97 -0.35
C ALA A 37 33.06 5.91 0.86
N VAL A 38 32.31 5.66 1.94
CA VAL A 38 32.40 6.46 3.18
C VAL A 38 33.80 6.35 3.82
N LEU A 39 34.34 5.13 3.92
CA LEU A 39 35.67 4.90 4.49
C LEU A 39 36.79 5.56 3.66
N LEU A 40 36.69 5.50 2.34
CA LEU A 40 37.65 6.12 1.42
C LEU A 40 37.58 7.64 1.45
N LEU A 41 36.41 8.24 1.63
CA LEU A 41 36.25 9.67 1.85
C LEU A 41 36.91 10.08 3.15
N ALA A 42 36.73 9.34 4.23
CA ALA A 42 37.37 9.60 5.52
C ALA A 42 38.93 9.49 5.45
N ALA A 43 39.44 8.62 4.57
CA ALA A 43 40.87 8.47 4.29
C ALA A 43 41.43 9.50 3.30
N GLY A 44 40.59 10.44 2.79
CA GLY A 44 41.03 11.48 1.84
C GLY A 44 41.19 11.00 0.38
N LEU A 45 40.81 9.77 0.07
CA LEU A 45 40.93 9.18 -1.27
C LEU A 45 39.68 9.48 -2.14
N VAL A 46 39.41 10.77 -2.36
CA VAL A 46 38.20 11.27 -3.03
C VAL A 46 37.94 10.65 -4.40
N PRO A 47 38.91 10.51 -5.34
CA PRO A 47 38.63 9.97 -6.66
C PRO A 47 38.13 8.52 -6.61
N VAL A 48 38.70 7.69 -5.73
CA VAL A 48 38.30 6.28 -5.57
C VAL A 48 36.95 6.16 -4.88
N ALA A 49 36.66 7.02 -3.93
CA ALA A 49 35.37 7.10 -3.26
C ALA A 49 34.22 7.43 -4.23
N LEU A 50 34.46 8.35 -5.19
CA LEU A 50 33.48 8.67 -6.23
C LEU A 50 33.15 7.46 -7.13
N ILE A 51 34.18 6.66 -7.49
CA ILE A 51 33.95 5.42 -8.25
C ILE A 51 33.05 4.45 -7.43
N CYS A 52 33.34 4.28 -6.14
CA CYS A 52 32.51 3.42 -5.27
C CYS A 52 31.06 3.92 -5.16
N LEU A 53 30.84 5.24 -5.13
CA LEU A 53 29.49 5.82 -5.13
C LEU A 53 28.73 5.53 -6.43
N VAL A 54 29.39 5.67 -7.58
CA VAL A 54 28.79 5.32 -8.89
C VAL A 54 28.41 3.84 -8.93
N LEU A 55 29.30 2.97 -8.43
CA LEU A 55 29.01 1.53 -8.37
C LEU A 55 27.83 1.23 -7.43
N ALA A 56 27.76 1.89 -6.26
CA ALA A 56 26.63 1.75 -5.35
C ALA A 56 25.31 2.16 -6.02
N PHE A 57 25.32 3.25 -6.78
CA PHE A 57 24.14 3.70 -7.53
C PHE A 57 23.72 2.69 -8.60
N VAL A 58 24.65 2.17 -9.39
CA VAL A 58 24.38 1.18 -10.44
C VAL A 58 23.83 -0.12 -9.85
N PHE A 59 24.42 -0.61 -8.75
CA PHE A 59 23.95 -1.82 -8.09
C PHE A 59 22.59 -1.59 -7.42
N GLY A 60 22.34 -0.42 -6.83
CA GLY A 60 21.05 -0.04 -6.27
C GLY A 60 19.94 0.00 -7.33
N TYR A 61 20.23 0.56 -8.50
CA TYR A 61 19.29 0.56 -9.62
C TYR A 61 18.96 -0.86 -10.12
N ARG A 62 19.99 -1.73 -10.25
CA ARG A 62 19.79 -3.15 -10.60
C ARG A 62 19.01 -3.91 -9.55
N LEU A 63 19.27 -3.63 -8.26
CA LEU A 63 18.54 -4.20 -7.15
C LEU A 63 17.05 -3.83 -7.22
N SER A 64 16.72 -2.56 -7.44
CA SER A 64 15.34 -2.08 -7.57
C SER A 64 14.60 -2.79 -8.71
N LYS A 65 15.23 -2.89 -9.91
CA LYS A 65 14.64 -3.61 -11.05
C LYS A 65 14.41 -5.10 -10.76
N ASN A 66 15.36 -5.78 -10.12
CA ASN A 66 15.23 -7.20 -9.81
C ASN A 66 14.14 -7.45 -8.76
N THR A 67 14.00 -6.56 -7.77
CA THR A 67 12.95 -6.64 -6.76
C THR A 67 11.56 -6.41 -7.36
N ALA A 68 11.42 -5.41 -8.23
CA ALA A 68 10.17 -5.16 -8.94
C ALA A 68 9.76 -6.36 -9.81
N ALA A 69 10.72 -6.91 -10.58
CA ALA A 69 10.46 -8.08 -11.41
C ALA A 69 10.12 -9.35 -10.59
N LEU A 70 10.70 -9.49 -9.38
CA LEU A 70 10.31 -10.58 -8.47
C LEU A 70 8.88 -10.38 -7.95
N LYS A 71 8.52 -9.16 -7.54
CA LYS A 71 7.15 -8.84 -7.11
C LYS A 71 6.14 -9.15 -8.23
N THR A 72 6.43 -8.76 -9.48
CA THR A 72 5.56 -9.04 -10.63
C THR A 72 5.36 -10.54 -10.87
N LEU A 73 6.43 -11.34 -10.77
CA LEU A 73 6.33 -12.80 -10.93
C LEU A 73 5.51 -13.44 -9.82
N LEU A 74 5.72 -13.04 -8.56
CA LEU A 74 4.96 -13.55 -7.42
C LEU A 74 3.48 -13.19 -7.55
N SER A 75 3.19 -11.93 -7.82
CA SER A 75 1.81 -11.45 -7.95
C SER A 75 1.09 -12.05 -9.15
N GLY A 76 1.76 -12.19 -10.28
CA GLY A 76 1.15 -12.74 -11.50
C GLY A 76 0.79 -14.23 -11.41
N ASN A 77 1.55 -15.03 -10.68
CA ASN A 77 1.38 -16.49 -10.67
C ASN A 77 0.82 -17.03 -9.34
N ILE A 78 1.29 -16.53 -8.19
CA ILE A 78 0.88 -17.05 -6.88
C ILE A 78 -0.35 -16.30 -6.36
N VAL A 79 -0.25 -14.98 -6.25
CA VAL A 79 -1.34 -14.18 -5.65
C VAL A 79 -2.61 -14.26 -6.50
N SER A 80 -2.48 -14.09 -7.82
CA SER A 80 -3.63 -14.21 -8.71
C SER A 80 -4.22 -15.64 -8.74
N GLY A 81 -3.39 -16.67 -8.56
CA GLY A 81 -3.85 -18.05 -8.45
C GLY A 81 -4.72 -18.27 -7.21
N VAL A 82 -4.21 -17.88 -6.04
CA VAL A 82 -4.94 -17.99 -4.77
C VAL A 82 -6.21 -17.13 -4.76
N LEU A 83 -6.14 -15.91 -5.31
CA LEU A 83 -7.32 -15.05 -5.38
C LEU A 83 -8.45 -15.66 -6.23
N ARG A 84 -8.11 -16.32 -7.34
CA ARG A 84 -9.09 -17.01 -8.21
C ARG A 84 -9.72 -18.25 -7.59
N GLU A 85 -9.16 -18.80 -6.52
CA GLU A 85 -9.80 -19.87 -5.76
C GLU A 85 -10.97 -19.37 -4.90
N VAL A 86 -10.96 -18.07 -4.54
CA VAL A 86 -11.94 -17.45 -3.65
C VAL A 86 -12.88 -16.51 -4.39
N PHE A 87 -12.35 -15.80 -5.38
CA PHE A 87 -13.03 -14.72 -6.10
C PHE A 87 -13.18 -15.05 -7.58
N GLU A 88 -14.25 -14.56 -8.17
CA GLU A 88 -14.51 -14.54 -9.61
C GLU A 88 -13.95 -13.23 -10.21
N ASP A 89 -13.63 -13.23 -11.51
CA ASP A 89 -13.19 -12.06 -12.30
C ASP A 89 -12.12 -11.19 -11.62
N VAL A 90 -11.03 -11.84 -11.16
CA VAL A 90 -9.97 -11.19 -10.43
C VAL A 90 -9.05 -10.37 -11.34
N GLU A 91 -8.97 -9.07 -11.08
CA GLU A 91 -7.95 -8.16 -11.57
C GLU A 91 -7.05 -7.73 -10.40
N TYR A 92 -5.75 -8.03 -10.48
CA TYR A 92 -4.78 -7.67 -9.46
C TYR A 92 -3.60 -6.89 -10.06
N GLU A 93 -3.33 -5.72 -9.51
CA GLU A 93 -2.25 -4.83 -9.92
C GLU A 93 -1.27 -4.58 -8.77
N PRO A 94 -0.13 -5.30 -8.70
CA PRO A 94 0.79 -5.23 -7.56
C PRO A 94 1.45 -3.86 -7.32
N PHE A 95 1.42 -2.97 -8.32
CA PHE A 95 1.98 -1.61 -8.26
C PHE A 95 0.91 -0.53 -8.49
N GLY A 96 -0.34 -0.93 -8.61
CA GLY A 96 -1.46 -0.02 -8.70
C GLY A 96 -1.85 0.56 -7.35
N ARG A 97 -2.88 1.38 -7.35
CA ARG A 97 -3.54 1.90 -6.15
C ARG A 97 -5.04 1.99 -6.39
N ILE A 98 -5.81 2.00 -5.32
CA ILE A 98 -7.23 2.33 -5.39
C ILE A 98 -7.38 3.77 -5.90
N PRO A 99 -8.28 4.06 -6.86
CA PRO A 99 -8.50 5.41 -7.35
C PRO A 99 -8.92 6.37 -6.23
N ASP A 100 -8.41 7.59 -6.27
CA ASP A 100 -8.74 8.63 -5.28
C ASP A 100 -10.26 8.86 -5.21
N GLY A 101 -10.95 8.76 -6.36
CA GLY A 101 -12.41 8.89 -6.45
C GLY A 101 -13.15 7.81 -5.66
N THR A 102 -12.69 6.56 -5.68
CA THR A 102 -13.26 5.45 -4.90
C THR A 102 -13.14 5.70 -3.40
N VAL A 103 -11.97 6.17 -2.93
CA VAL A 103 -11.76 6.46 -1.50
C VAL A 103 -12.58 7.66 -1.04
N ARG A 104 -12.59 8.74 -1.82
CA ARG A 104 -13.36 9.95 -1.49
C ARG A 104 -14.86 9.75 -1.64
N GLY A 105 -15.28 9.00 -2.65
CA GLY A 105 -16.69 8.70 -2.95
C GLY A 105 -17.36 7.79 -1.92
N ALA A 106 -16.58 7.03 -1.14
CA ALA A 106 -17.10 6.19 -0.07
C ALA A 106 -17.73 6.99 1.09
N GLY A 107 -17.59 8.32 1.10
CA GLY A 107 -18.23 9.19 2.10
C GLY A 107 -17.77 8.97 3.54
N MET A 108 -16.69 8.23 3.76
CA MET A 108 -16.20 7.96 5.11
C MET A 108 -15.73 9.25 5.80
N VAL A 109 -16.22 9.46 7.01
CA VAL A 109 -15.81 10.58 7.85
C VAL A 109 -14.59 10.16 8.65
N PHE A 110 -13.45 10.79 8.35
CA PHE A 110 -12.24 10.64 9.14
C PHE A 110 -12.17 11.71 10.23
N PRO A 111 -11.58 11.39 11.40
CA PRO A 111 -11.33 12.38 12.45
C PRO A 111 -10.21 13.37 12.10
N PHE A 112 -9.70 13.32 10.86
CA PHE A 112 -8.58 14.12 10.35
C PHE A 112 -8.79 14.49 8.88
N ALA A 113 -8.24 15.63 8.48
CA ALA A 113 -8.15 16.00 7.07
C ALA A 113 -6.97 15.27 6.41
N TYR A 114 -7.06 15.02 5.10
CA TYR A 114 -5.97 14.50 4.29
C TYR A 114 -5.98 15.14 2.90
N ASP A 115 -4.80 15.27 2.30
CA ASP A 115 -4.57 15.94 1.03
C ASP A 115 -4.16 14.96 -0.06
N SER A 116 -3.40 13.92 0.29
CA SER A 116 -2.92 12.94 -0.67
C SER A 116 -3.21 11.49 -0.24
N ILE A 117 -3.43 10.63 -1.25
CA ILE A 117 -3.74 9.22 -1.11
C ILE A 117 -2.64 8.42 -1.80
N ARG A 118 -2.06 7.47 -1.08
CA ARG A 118 -1.13 6.47 -1.60
C ARG A 118 -1.68 5.08 -1.30
N GLY A 119 -1.14 4.08 -1.95
CA GLY A 119 -1.57 2.71 -1.71
C GLY A 119 -0.83 1.71 -2.58
N SER A 120 -1.17 0.45 -2.41
CA SER A 120 -0.64 -0.65 -3.20
C SER A 120 -1.63 -1.80 -3.29
N ASP A 121 -1.31 -2.72 -4.18
CA ASP A 121 -1.95 -4.02 -4.27
C ASP A 121 -3.49 -3.98 -4.44
N PRO A 122 -4.06 -3.09 -5.31
CA PRO A 122 -5.49 -3.09 -5.56
C PRO A 122 -5.92 -4.38 -6.25
N ILE A 123 -7.04 -4.89 -5.77
CA ILE A 123 -7.72 -6.08 -6.28
C ILE A 123 -9.14 -5.65 -6.63
N LYS A 124 -9.55 -5.91 -7.87
CA LYS A 124 -10.95 -5.88 -8.27
C LYS A 124 -11.39 -7.31 -8.49
N ALA A 125 -12.53 -7.68 -7.95
CA ALA A 125 -13.01 -9.04 -8.01
C ALA A 125 -14.53 -9.10 -7.86
N VAL A 126 -15.08 -10.27 -8.16
CA VAL A 126 -16.48 -10.59 -7.86
C VAL A 126 -16.51 -11.69 -6.80
N TYR A 127 -17.32 -11.52 -5.77
CA TYR A 127 -17.53 -12.50 -4.72
C TYR A 127 -19.04 -12.74 -4.55
N ARG A 128 -19.49 -13.93 -4.89
CA ARG A 128 -20.92 -14.32 -4.83
C ARG A 128 -21.85 -13.31 -5.52
N GLY A 129 -21.42 -12.81 -6.68
CA GLY A 129 -22.17 -11.83 -7.47
C GLY A 129 -21.93 -10.38 -7.05
N LEU A 130 -21.25 -10.08 -5.94
CA LEU A 130 -20.94 -8.72 -5.50
C LEU A 130 -19.59 -8.28 -6.07
N ARG A 131 -19.56 -7.10 -6.68
CA ARG A 131 -18.31 -6.47 -7.11
C ARG A 131 -17.59 -5.86 -5.91
N LEU A 132 -16.31 -6.18 -5.81
CA LEU A 132 -15.43 -5.74 -4.74
C LEU A 132 -14.25 -4.99 -5.32
N GLU A 133 -13.84 -3.92 -4.64
CA GLU A 133 -12.55 -3.27 -4.83
C GLU A 133 -11.85 -3.18 -3.48
N LEU A 134 -10.69 -3.80 -3.34
CA LEU A 134 -9.93 -3.80 -2.09
C LEU A 134 -8.44 -3.51 -2.34
N GLY A 135 -7.76 -2.96 -1.36
CA GLY A 135 -6.33 -2.67 -1.45
C GLY A 135 -5.82 -1.92 -0.22
N ASP A 136 -4.51 -1.74 -0.18
CA ASP A 136 -3.88 -0.95 0.87
C ASP A 136 -4.02 0.55 0.56
N VAL A 137 -4.41 1.32 1.57
CA VAL A 137 -4.54 2.78 1.47
C VAL A 137 -3.74 3.45 2.58
N GLU A 138 -2.98 4.46 2.20
CA GLU A 138 -2.30 5.37 3.10
C GLU A 138 -2.77 6.80 2.80
N LEU A 139 -3.24 7.51 3.82
CA LEU A 139 -3.68 8.91 3.72
C LEU A 139 -2.64 9.82 4.37
N TYR A 140 -2.33 10.91 3.70
CA TYR A 140 -1.33 11.89 4.15
C TYR A 140 -1.96 13.27 4.22
N ALA A 141 -1.70 13.97 5.32
CA ALA A 141 -2.00 15.38 5.47
C ALA A 141 -0.76 16.21 5.17
N ALA A 142 -0.92 17.32 4.46
CA ALA A 142 0.12 18.30 4.33
C ALA A 142 0.34 18.98 5.68
N ASP A 143 1.59 19.07 6.08
CA ASP A 143 2.03 19.76 7.27
C ASP A 143 3.11 20.77 6.89
N SER A 144 3.05 21.94 7.47
CA SER A 144 4.05 22.98 7.22
C SER A 144 4.63 23.44 8.55
N TYR A 145 5.95 23.41 8.65
CA TYR A 145 6.65 23.90 9.81
C TYR A 145 7.71 24.93 9.42
N TYR A 146 7.96 25.85 10.31
CA TYR A 146 9.00 26.85 10.13
C TYR A 146 10.34 26.31 10.65
N ASP A 147 11.32 26.26 9.74
CA ASP A 147 12.68 25.85 10.08
C ASP A 147 13.46 27.09 10.53
N GLU A 148 13.74 27.19 11.82
CA GLU A 148 14.40 28.34 12.42
C GLU A 148 15.86 28.47 11.96
N GLU A 149 16.55 27.37 11.65
CA GLU A 149 17.95 27.40 11.21
C GLU A 149 18.09 27.96 9.79
N LEU A 150 17.14 27.57 8.91
CA LEU A 150 17.10 27.99 7.50
C LEU A 150 16.21 29.22 7.27
N GLN A 151 15.51 29.70 8.29
CA GLN A 151 14.55 30.80 8.23
C GLN A 151 13.53 30.69 7.09
N GLN A 152 13.04 29.49 6.84
CA GLN A 152 12.07 29.21 5.77
C GLN A 152 11.00 28.21 6.19
N TRP A 153 9.82 28.34 5.58
CA TRP A 153 8.77 27.36 5.71
C TRP A 153 9.12 26.09 4.93
N LYS A 154 9.07 24.95 5.61
CA LYS A 154 9.20 23.63 4.99
C LYS A 154 7.87 22.93 4.97
N GLN A 155 7.57 22.28 3.84
CA GLN A 155 6.44 21.40 3.72
C GLN A 155 6.88 19.97 4.03
N SER A 156 6.09 19.29 4.85
CA SER A 156 6.22 17.88 5.12
C SER A 156 4.88 17.20 4.91
N GLU A 157 4.90 15.89 4.74
CA GLU A 157 3.68 15.08 4.70
C GLU A 157 3.65 14.19 5.94
N LYS A 158 2.55 14.22 6.67
CA LYS A 158 2.31 13.35 7.81
C LYS A 158 1.31 12.28 7.41
N ARG A 159 1.68 11.00 7.56
CA ARG A 159 0.74 9.90 7.38
C ARG A 159 -0.27 9.89 8.52
N VAL A 160 -1.55 10.09 8.19
CA VAL A 160 -2.65 10.16 9.15
C VAL A 160 -3.46 8.87 9.22
N PHE A 161 -3.38 8.04 8.17
CA PHE A 161 -4.04 6.73 8.13
C PHE A 161 -3.19 5.74 7.33
N LYS A 162 -3.20 4.49 7.74
CA LYS A 162 -2.73 3.34 6.98
C LYS A 162 -3.60 2.15 7.31
N GLY A 163 -4.18 1.54 6.29
CA GLY A 163 -5.05 0.38 6.45
C GLY A 163 -5.47 -0.23 5.14
N GLN A 164 -6.29 -1.26 5.24
CA GLN A 164 -6.96 -1.87 4.09
C GLN A 164 -8.27 -1.15 3.83
N TRP A 165 -8.58 -0.99 2.55
CA TRP A 165 -9.81 -0.40 2.06
C TRP A 165 -10.58 -1.45 1.29
N LEU A 166 -11.84 -1.60 1.60
CA LEU A 166 -12.76 -2.50 0.90
C LEU A 166 -14.01 -1.73 0.52
N VAL A 167 -14.35 -1.74 -0.74
CA VAL A 167 -15.62 -1.23 -1.26
C VAL A 167 -16.38 -2.39 -1.91
N CYS A 168 -17.66 -2.48 -1.62
CA CYS A 168 -18.57 -3.47 -2.21
C CYS A 168 -19.72 -2.75 -2.90
N ASP A 169 -20.00 -3.10 -4.13
CA ASP A 169 -21.19 -2.62 -4.83
C ASP A 169 -22.35 -3.58 -4.56
N PHE A 170 -23.39 -3.10 -3.91
CA PHE A 170 -24.62 -3.86 -3.72
C PHE A 170 -25.57 -3.63 -4.91
N ASP A 171 -26.15 -4.72 -5.42
CA ASP A 171 -27.11 -4.65 -6.56
C ASP A 171 -28.42 -3.93 -6.21
N ARG A 172 -28.68 -3.71 -4.92
CA ARG A 172 -29.87 -3.01 -4.44
C ARG A 172 -29.47 -1.76 -3.67
N PRO A 173 -30.02 -0.60 -4.03
CA PRO A 173 -29.82 0.59 -3.25
C PRO A 173 -30.40 0.40 -1.83
N LEU A 174 -29.64 0.73 -0.83
CA LEU A 174 -30.17 0.82 0.53
C LEU A 174 -31.06 2.05 0.65
N PRO A 175 -32.15 1.99 1.42
CA PRO A 175 -33.09 3.09 1.59
C PRO A 175 -32.50 4.31 2.36
N GLY A 176 -31.33 4.17 2.90
CA GLY A 176 -30.63 5.19 3.69
C GLY A 176 -29.16 4.86 3.86
N GLU A 177 -28.44 5.73 4.52
CA GLU A 177 -27.05 5.53 4.87
C GLU A 177 -26.91 4.92 6.26
N VAL A 178 -26.16 3.83 6.39
CA VAL A 178 -25.81 3.22 7.66
C VAL A 178 -24.30 3.31 7.82
N ARG A 179 -23.87 3.90 8.92
CA ARG A 179 -22.45 4.03 9.27
C ARG A 179 -22.14 3.19 10.50
N LEU A 180 -21.07 2.45 10.40
CA LEU A 180 -20.51 1.67 11.49
C LEU A 180 -19.12 2.19 11.82
N SER A 181 -18.87 2.51 13.06
CA SER A 181 -17.56 2.96 13.54
C SER A 181 -17.22 2.37 14.89
N GLU A 182 -15.94 2.44 15.26
CA GLU A 182 -15.52 2.12 16.61
C GLU A 182 -16.18 3.11 17.60
N ASN A 183 -16.65 2.59 18.74
CA ASN A 183 -17.30 3.38 19.77
C ASN A 183 -16.29 4.23 20.58
N ALA A 184 -15.51 5.06 19.87
CA ALA A 184 -14.55 5.96 20.45
C ALA A 184 -15.19 7.34 20.74
N ARG A 185 -14.87 7.95 21.88
CA ARG A 185 -15.42 9.28 22.28
C ARG A 185 -15.21 10.36 21.23
N VAL A 186 -14.10 10.32 20.49
CA VAL A 186 -13.76 11.30 19.44
C VAL A 186 -14.70 11.13 18.25
N LEU A 187 -14.98 9.90 17.84
CA LEU A 187 -15.83 9.60 16.71
C LEU A 187 -17.31 9.89 16.99
N ARG A 188 -17.78 9.68 18.23
CA ARG A 188 -19.17 10.04 18.64
C ARG A 188 -19.53 11.50 18.40
N ARG A 189 -18.57 12.43 18.52
CA ARG A 189 -18.82 13.87 18.32
C ARG A 189 -18.94 14.28 16.87
N GLN A 190 -18.48 13.44 15.95
CA GLN A 190 -18.47 13.73 14.52
C GLN A 190 -19.62 13.06 13.75
N HIS A 191 -20.34 12.15 14.41
CA HIS A 191 -21.44 11.44 13.77
C HIS A 191 -22.70 12.34 13.71
N LYS A 192 -23.22 12.47 12.50
CA LYS A 192 -24.57 12.95 12.22
C LYS A 192 -25.45 11.72 12.07
N GLY A 193 -26.69 11.79 12.51
CA GLY A 193 -27.65 10.71 12.42
C GLY A 193 -28.01 10.10 13.77
N ASP A 194 -29.09 9.34 13.79
CA ASP A 194 -29.59 8.69 14.99
C ASP A 194 -28.75 7.44 15.32
N CYS A 195 -28.38 7.30 16.59
CA CYS A 195 -27.70 6.10 17.08
C CYS A 195 -28.67 4.93 17.09
N VAL A 196 -28.30 3.84 16.46
CA VAL A 196 -29.06 2.59 16.45
C VAL A 196 -28.39 1.60 17.39
N GLU A 197 -29.11 1.15 18.42
CA GLU A 197 -28.65 0.08 19.29
C GLU A 197 -29.05 -1.28 18.67
N THR A 198 -28.08 -2.18 18.58
CA THR A 198 -28.33 -3.55 18.15
C THR A 198 -28.72 -4.42 19.36
N GLU A 199 -29.23 -5.62 19.10
CA GLU A 199 -29.61 -6.58 20.18
C GLU A 199 -28.40 -7.06 21.01
N SER A 200 -27.17 -6.88 20.49
CA SER A 200 -25.94 -7.30 21.18
C SER A 200 -25.31 -6.17 21.98
N ALA A 201 -25.44 -6.22 23.31
CA ALA A 201 -24.78 -5.28 24.22
C ALA A 201 -23.24 -5.29 24.06
N ALA A 202 -22.65 -6.45 23.80
CA ALA A 202 -21.21 -6.58 23.55
C ALA A 202 -20.79 -5.86 22.26
N PHE A 203 -21.59 -5.95 21.19
CA PHE A 203 -21.34 -5.21 19.97
C PHE A 203 -21.45 -3.70 20.18
N ASN A 204 -22.52 -3.23 20.84
CA ASN A 204 -22.76 -1.80 21.11
C ASN A 204 -21.70 -1.19 22.04
N ALA A 205 -21.03 -2.01 22.87
CA ALA A 205 -19.90 -1.54 23.69
C ALA A 205 -18.67 -1.17 22.84
N HIS A 206 -18.46 -1.85 21.71
CA HIS A 206 -17.29 -1.67 20.85
C HIS A 206 -17.58 -0.85 19.60
N PHE A 207 -18.80 -0.90 19.09
CA PHE A 207 -19.18 -0.26 17.84
C PHE A 207 -20.37 0.70 18.03
N LEU A 208 -20.35 1.76 17.23
CA LEU A 208 -21.42 2.72 17.10
C LEU A 208 -22.03 2.57 15.71
N VAL A 209 -23.34 2.35 15.66
CA VAL A 209 -24.12 2.33 14.42
C VAL A 209 -24.92 3.62 14.36
N THR A 210 -24.86 4.33 13.24
CA THR A 210 -25.72 5.49 12.97
C THR A 210 -26.41 5.30 11.64
N ALA A 211 -27.67 5.76 11.54
CA ALA A 211 -28.47 5.71 10.32
C ALA A 211 -29.03 7.10 10.01
N GLU A 212 -29.06 7.46 8.71
CA GLU A 212 -29.70 8.66 8.17
C GLU A 212 -30.81 8.26 7.19
#